data_e2011fa067d7013cb4765b1b7799183e
#
_entry.id   e2011fa067d7013cb4765b1b7799183e
#
_cell.length_a   1.000
_cell.length_b   1.000
_cell.length_c   1.000
_cell.angle_alpha   90.00
_cell.angle_beta   90.00
_cell.angle_gamma   90.00
#
_symmetry.space_group_name_H-M   'P 1'
#
loop_
_entity.id
_entity.type
_entity.pdbx_description
1 polymer ?
#
loop_
_entity_poly.entity_id
_entity_poly.type
_entity_poly.pdbx_seq_one_letter_code
_entity_poly.pdbx_strand_id
1 'polypeptide(L)'
;MKYIDIKSLIIGVLSTILFFIFVGAEDKNKFGDIIVNSITIEDDGHGGFITAYNKDQKRTLYLGTGSEGNGYVQTYNKYEQPTSYIGSNREMDGVILLNDRYGGLGFSQSGKE
;
A
#
# COMPACT_ATOMS: atom_id res chain seq x y z
N MET A 1 29.52 -0.77 53.96
CA MET A 1 29.79 -0.87 52.51
C MET A 1 28.58 -1.53 51.86
N LYS A 2 28.04 -0.86 50.89
CA LYS A 2 26.90 -1.38 50.16
C LYS A 2 27.35 -2.17 48.94
N TYR A 3 27.04 -3.44 48.90
CA TYR A 3 27.33 -4.26 47.72
C TYR A 3 26.21 -4.11 46.68
N ILE A 4 26.58 -3.93 45.45
CA ILE A 4 25.64 -3.97 44.33
C ILE A 4 25.24 -5.42 44.11
N ASP A 5 23.93 -5.70 44.19
CA ASP A 5 23.42 -7.01 43.89
C ASP A 5 23.43 -7.20 42.35
N ILE A 6 24.28 -8.05 41.86
CA ILE A 6 24.47 -8.33 40.43
C ILE A 6 23.16 -8.86 39.81
N LYS A 7 22.41 -9.65 40.57
CA LYS A 7 21.10 -10.17 40.06
C LYS A 7 20.09 -9.05 39.81
N SER A 8 19.98 -8.12 40.75
CA SER A 8 19.10 -6.96 40.61
C SER A 8 19.57 -6.03 39.49
N LEU A 9 20.87 -5.85 39.32
CA LEU A 9 21.44 -5.07 38.23
C LEU A 9 21.10 -5.69 36.86
N ILE A 10 21.28 -7.00 36.71
CA ILE A 10 20.94 -7.73 35.48
C ILE A 10 19.46 -7.63 35.16
N ILE A 11 18.59 -7.82 36.15
CA ILE A 11 17.13 -7.71 35.99
C ILE A 11 16.76 -6.29 35.56
N GLY A 12 17.35 -5.25 36.16
CA GLY A 12 17.09 -3.86 35.80
C GLY A 12 17.51 -3.54 34.36
N VAL A 13 18.69 -3.99 33.93
CA VAL A 13 19.16 -3.80 32.55
C VAL A 13 18.28 -4.53 31.57
N LEU A 14 17.93 -5.78 31.81
CA LEU A 14 17.06 -6.58 30.95
C LEU A 14 15.64 -5.97 30.84
N SER A 15 15.10 -5.49 31.96
CA SER A 15 13.78 -4.82 31.99
C SER A 15 13.80 -3.53 31.19
N THR A 16 14.86 -2.75 31.28
CA THR A 16 15.03 -1.50 30.51
C THR A 16 15.12 -1.78 29.01
N ILE A 17 15.90 -2.77 28.60
CA ILE A 17 16.03 -3.19 27.20
C ILE A 17 14.69 -3.66 26.67
N LEU A 18 13.97 -4.49 27.41
CA LEU A 18 12.66 -4.99 27.03
C LEU A 18 11.65 -3.86 26.87
N PHE A 19 11.65 -2.88 27.78
CA PHE A 19 10.82 -1.69 27.70
C PHE A 19 11.07 -0.90 26.41
N PHE A 20 12.33 -0.63 26.07
CA PHE A 20 12.67 0.07 24.84
C PHE A 20 12.28 -0.71 23.57
N ILE A 21 12.43 -2.02 23.58
CA ILE A 21 11.96 -2.86 22.47
C ILE A 21 10.46 -2.79 22.33
N PHE A 22 9.72 -2.82 23.41
CA PHE A 22 8.26 -2.76 23.42
C PHE A 22 7.72 -1.41 22.96
N VAL A 23 8.28 -0.30 23.45
CA VAL A 23 7.89 1.06 23.06
C VAL A 23 8.25 1.32 21.59
N GLY A 24 9.41 0.84 21.12
CA GLY A 24 9.82 0.96 19.73
C GLY A 24 8.99 0.12 18.75
N ALA A 25 8.22 -0.84 19.22
CA ALA A 25 7.44 -1.73 18.37
C ALA A 25 6.14 -1.08 17.83
N GLU A 26 5.63 -0.04 18.46
CA GLU A 26 4.38 0.63 18.07
C GLU A 26 4.51 1.44 16.76
N ASP A 27 5.72 1.90 16.43
CA ASP A 27 5.98 2.74 15.25
C ASP A 27 6.59 1.99 14.06
N LYS A 28 6.62 0.66 14.09
CA LYS A 28 7.34 -0.16 13.09
C LYS A 28 6.82 -0.02 11.65
N ASN A 29 5.62 0.50 11.44
CA ASN A 29 4.97 0.52 10.13
C ASN A 29 4.81 1.92 9.54
N LYS A 30 5.35 2.96 10.20
CA LYS A 30 5.29 4.32 9.69
C LYS A 30 6.68 4.74 9.20
N PHE A 31 6.84 4.67 7.89
CA PHE A 31 7.99 5.23 7.21
C PHE A 31 7.60 6.63 6.73
N GLY A 32 8.56 7.55 6.76
CA GLY A 32 8.43 8.82 6.06
C GLY A 32 8.62 8.63 4.56
N ASP A 33 9.42 9.49 3.95
CA ASP A 33 9.77 9.35 2.55
C ASP A 33 10.67 8.14 2.32
N ILE A 34 10.40 7.39 1.27
CA ILE A 34 11.24 6.26 0.82
C ILE A 34 12.01 6.73 -0.41
N ILE A 35 13.34 6.79 -0.29
CA ILE A 35 14.23 7.17 -1.39
C ILE A 35 15.01 5.92 -1.81
N VAL A 36 14.69 5.39 -2.99
CA VAL A 36 15.30 4.16 -3.52
C VAL A 36 15.53 4.29 -5.01
N ASN A 37 16.45 3.50 -5.55
CA ASN A 37 16.70 3.47 -7.01
C ASN A 37 15.62 2.74 -7.78
N SER A 38 14.99 1.74 -7.19
CA SER A 38 13.93 0.96 -7.82
C SER A 38 13.05 0.28 -6.79
N ILE A 39 11.81 -0.01 -7.17
CA ILE A 39 10.88 -0.82 -6.40
C ILE A 39 10.37 -1.94 -7.30
N THR A 40 10.56 -3.18 -6.87
CA THR A 40 9.97 -4.37 -7.50
C THR A 40 8.92 -4.92 -6.56
N ILE A 41 7.70 -5.09 -7.07
CA ILE A 41 6.58 -5.62 -6.30
C ILE A 41 6.24 -6.99 -6.85
N GLU A 42 6.50 -8.01 -6.05
CA GLU A 42 6.29 -9.41 -6.43
C GLU A 42 4.88 -9.88 -6.09
N ASP A 43 4.49 -10.98 -6.71
CA ASP A 43 3.24 -11.66 -6.41
C ASP A 43 3.32 -12.36 -5.05
N ASP A 44 2.33 -12.11 -4.21
CA ASP A 44 2.13 -12.78 -2.92
C ASP A 44 1.06 -13.88 -2.97
N GLY A 45 0.62 -14.25 -4.17
CA GLY A 45 -0.52 -15.13 -4.43
C GLY A 45 -1.79 -14.39 -4.88
N HIS A 46 -1.79 -13.07 -4.81
CA HIS A 46 -2.91 -12.21 -5.21
C HIS A 46 -2.53 -11.16 -6.26
N GLY A 47 -1.27 -11.17 -6.70
CA GLY A 47 -0.67 -10.16 -7.57
C GLY A 47 -0.06 -9.00 -6.80
N GLY A 48 1.04 -8.44 -7.31
CA GLY A 48 1.68 -7.27 -6.72
C GLY A 48 0.86 -6.00 -6.98
N PHE A 49 0.79 -5.09 -6.01
CA PHE A 49 0.03 -3.84 -6.16
C PHE A 49 0.53 -2.72 -5.25
N ILE A 50 0.15 -1.50 -5.60
CA ILE A 50 0.31 -0.30 -4.78
C ILE A 50 -1.06 0.34 -4.62
N THR A 51 -1.41 0.73 -3.40
CA THR A 51 -2.63 1.50 -3.11
C THR A 51 -2.29 2.79 -2.38
N ALA A 52 -3.07 3.83 -2.64
CA ALA A 52 -3.01 5.07 -1.88
C ALA A 52 -4.38 5.37 -1.25
N TYR A 53 -4.36 5.97 -0.07
CA TYR A 53 -5.55 6.35 0.68
C TYR A 53 -5.49 7.83 1.02
N ASN A 54 -6.64 8.48 1.07
CA ASN A 54 -6.73 9.86 1.56
C ASN A 54 -6.83 9.90 3.10
N LYS A 55 -6.91 11.12 3.66
CA LYS A 55 -7.03 11.33 5.11
C LYS A 55 -8.27 10.68 5.75
N ASP A 56 -9.32 10.40 4.95
CA ASP A 56 -10.57 9.79 5.42
C ASP A 56 -10.58 8.27 5.21
N GLN A 57 -9.40 7.67 4.99
CA GLN A 57 -9.21 6.22 4.76
C GLN A 57 -9.94 5.69 3.53
N LYS A 58 -10.22 6.56 2.56
CA LYS A 58 -10.80 6.18 1.28
C LYS A 58 -9.70 5.92 0.27
N ARG A 59 -9.80 4.82 -0.48
CA ARG A 59 -8.84 4.50 -1.53
C ARG A 59 -8.96 5.50 -2.67
N THR A 60 -7.83 6.04 -3.11
CA THR A 60 -7.75 7.01 -4.21
C THR A 60 -6.99 6.49 -5.42
N LEU A 61 -6.15 5.48 -5.24
CA LEU A 61 -5.35 4.89 -6.31
C LEU A 61 -5.18 3.39 -6.09
N TYR A 62 -5.28 2.63 -7.17
CA TYR A 62 -4.77 1.27 -7.28
C TYR A 62 -3.87 1.18 -8.52
N LEU A 63 -2.70 0.60 -8.35
CA LEU A 63 -1.77 0.30 -9.43
C LEU A 63 -1.24 -1.11 -9.20
N GLY A 64 -1.50 -2.01 -10.14
CA GLY A 64 -1.01 -3.37 -9.96
C GLY A 64 -1.73 -4.40 -10.78
N THR A 65 -1.73 -5.63 -10.30
CA THR A 65 -2.28 -6.79 -10.97
C THR A 65 -3.71 -7.06 -10.51
N GLY A 66 -4.61 -7.30 -11.44
CA GLY A 66 -5.98 -7.69 -11.16
C GLY A 66 -6.15 -9.20 -11.01
N SER A 67 -7.36 -9.62 -10.67
CA SER A 67 -7.70 -11.03 -10.44
C SER A 67 -7.46 -11.94 -11.63
N GLU A 68 -7.48 -11.40 -12.85
CA GLU A 68 -7.24 -12.15 -14.09
C GLU A 68 -5.78 -12.13 -14.56
N GLY A 69 -4.87 -11.54 -13.76
CA GLY A 69 -3.45 -11.49 -14.05
C GLY A 69 -3.01 -10.29 -14.91
N ASN A 70 -3.92 -9.42 -15.33
CA ASN A 70 -3.61 -8.23 -16.11
C ASN A 70 -3.27 -7.05 -15.22
N GLY A 71 -2.31 -6.22 -15.64
CA GLY A 71 -1.98 -4.98 -14.96
C GLY A 71 -2.97 -3.87 -15.27
N TYR A 72 -3.25 -3.02 -14.29
CA TYR A 72 -4.08 -1.83 -14.50
C TYR A 72 -3.77 -0.73 -13.50
N VAL A 73 -4.15 0.48 -13.87
CA VAL A 73 -4.18 1.65 -12.99
C VAL A 73 -5.61 2.11 -12.87
N GLN A 74 -6.08 2.35 -11.66
CA GLN A 74 -7.42 2.86 -11.40
C GLN A 74 -7.35 4.00 -10.39
N THR A 75 -8.00 5.11 -10.72
CA THR A 75 -8.17 6.23 -9.80
C THR A 75 -9.60 6.26 -9.26
N TYR A 76 -9.74 6.83 -8.08
CA TYR A 76 -11.03 6.96 -7.39
C TYR A 76 -11.17 8.41 -6.92
N ASN A 77 -12.40 8.91 -6.90
CA ASN A 77 -12.65 10.19 -6.26
C ASN A 77 -12.70 10.05 -4.72
N LYS A 78 -12.91 11.15 -4.01
CA LYS A 78 -12.92 11.13 -2.54
C LYS A 78 -14.01 10.27 -1.90
N TYR A 79 -14.99 9.81 -2.69
CA TYR A 79 -16.07 8.92 -2.26
C TYR A 79 -15.83 7.46 -2.67
N GLU A 80 -14.62 7.13 -3.12
CA GLU A 80 -14.24 5.80 -3.63
C GLU A 80 -15.00 5.37 -4.90
N GLN A 81 -15.57 6.31 -5.65
CA GLN A 81 -16.11 6.00 -6.97
C GLN A 81 -14.97 5.92 -7.99
N PRO A 82 -14.87 4.84 -8.79
CA PRO A 82 -13.87 4.73 -9.84
C PRO A 82 -14.04 5.84 -10.88
N THR A 83 -12.97 6.59 -11.15
CA THR A 83 -12.96 7.69 -12.13
C THR A 83 -12.17 7.38 -13.37
N SER A 84 -11.22 6.43 -13.31
CA SER A 84 -10.49 5.97 -14.48
C SER A 84 -10.12 4.50 -14.37
N TYR A 85 -9.89 3.88 -15.52
CA TYR A 85 -9.27 2.59 -15.65
C TYR A 85 -8.33 2.63 -16.86
N ILE A 86 -7.08 2.26 -16.66
CA ILE A 86 -6.08 2.11 -17.73
C ILE A 86 -5.50 0.70 -17.57
N GLY A 87 -5.75 -0.17 -18.54
CA GLY A 87 -5.32 -1.56 -18.42
C GLY A 87 -5.71 -2.37 -19.65
N SER A 88 -5.98 -3.64 -19.46
CA SER A 88 -6.40 -4.55 -20.52
C SER A 88 -7.89 -4.88 -20.40
N ASN A 89 -8.55 -5.07 -21.53
CA ASN A 89 -9.92 -5.58 -21.59
C ASN A 89 -9.92 -7.12 -21.65
N ARG A 90 -11.11 -7.72 -21.79
CA ARG A 90 -11.26 -9.18 -21.88
C ARG A 90 -10.60 -9.80 -23.10
N GLU A 91 -10.43 -9.02 -24.17
CA GLU A 91 -9.76 -9.45 -25.40
C GLU A 91 -8.26 -9.24 -25.36
N MET A 92 -7.71 -8.81 -24.22
CA MET A 92 -6.29 -8.52 -23.98
C MET A 92 -5.77 -7.25 -24.70
N ASP A 93 -6.65 -6.43 -25.24
CA ASP A 93 -6.28 -5.14 -25.79
C ASP A 93 -6.17 -4.09 -24.68
N GLY A 94 -5.25 -3.13 -24.85
CA GLY A 94 -5.18 -1.97 -23.95
C GLY A 94 -6.42 -1.10 -24.06
N VAL A 95 -6.89 -0.59 -22.93
CA VAL A 95 -8.09 0.26 -22.88
C VAL A 95 -7.91 1.39 -21.88
N ILE A 96 -8.47 2.55 -22.21
CA ILE A 96 -8.62 3.69 -21.30
C ILE A 96 -10.11 3.95 -21.12
N LEU A 97 -10.54 3.98 -19.86
CA LEU A 97 -11.92 4.36 -19.49
C LEU A 97 -11.86 5.57 -18.57
N LEU A 98 -12.70 6.54 -18.82
CA LEU A 98 -12.93 7.68 -17.93
C LEU A 98 -14.41 7.73 -17.55
N ASN A 99 -14.66 7.80 -16.26
CA ASN A 99 -15.98 7.79 -15.69
C ASN A 99 -16.34 9.19 -15.15
N ASP A 100 -17.63 9.48 -15.07
CA ASP A 100 -18.11 10.66 -14.37
C ASP A 100 -17.99 10.48 -12.83
N ARG A 101 -18.37 11.51 -12.10
CA ARG A 101 -18.30 11.53 -10.63
C ARG A 101 -19.16 10.46 -9.95
N TYR A 102 -20.13 9.89 -10.64
CA TYR A 102 -21.04 8.88 -10.14
C TYR A 102 -20.68 7.46 -10.57
N GLY A 103 -19.55 7.31 -11.30
CA GLY A 103 -19.07 6.01 -11.80
C GLY A 103 -19.66 5.65 -13.17
N GLY A 104 -20.43 6.53 -13.81
CA GLY A 104 -20.92 6.31 -15.17
C GLY A 104 -19.85 6.52 -16.22
N LEU A 105 -19.82 5.69 -17.26
CA LEU A 105 -18.84 5.78 -18.34
C LEU A 105 -19.03 7.06 -19.15
N GLY A 106 -17.99 7.90 -19.22
CA GLY A 106 -17.97 9.12 -20.03
C GLY A 106 -17.14 9.00 -21.30
N PHE A 107 -16.04 8.23 -21.26
CA PHE A 107 -15.14 8.07 -22.39
C PHE A 107 -14.53 6.67 -22.38
N SER A 108 -14.37 6.09 -23.57
CA SER A 108 -13.71 4.79 -23.73
C SER A 108 -12.89 4.79 -25.04
N GLN A 109 -11.66 4.29 -24.95
CA GLN A 109 -10.80 4.08 -26.12
C GLN A 109 -10.08 2.76 -25.95
N SER A 110 -10.13 1.93 -26.99
CA SER A 110 -9.37 0.67 -27.07
C SER A 110 -8.20 0.81 -28.01
N GLY A 111 -7.13 0.05 -27.75
CA GLY A 111 -5.99 -0.10 -28.65
C GLY A 111 -6.25 -1.04 -29.83
N LYS A 112 -7.42 -1.61 -29.93
CA LYS A 112 -7.82 -2.46 -31.06
C LYS A 112 -8.05 -1.62 -32.31
N GLU A 113 -7.46 -2.04 -33.42
CA GLU A 113 -7.72 -1.47 -34.74
C GLU A 113 -9.10 -1.83 -35.29
#